data_79804005b34a841b8669b7960bcc1116
#
_entry.id   79804005b34a841b8669b7960bcc1116
#
_cell.length_a   1.000
_cell.length_b   1.000
_cell.length_c   1.000
_cell.angle_alpha   90.00
_cell.angle_beta   90.00
_cell.angle_gamma   90.00
#
_symmetry.space_group_name_H-M   'P 1'
#
loop_
_entity.id
_entity.type
_entity.pdbx_description
1 polymer ?
#
loop_
_entity_poly.entity_id
_entity_poly.type
_entity_poly.pdbx_seq_one_letter_code
_entity_poly.pdbx_strand_id
1 'polypeptide(L)'
;CVHDYDKATDQVGAVLKEDPKNIQAHCNLAIFMRGAKDDVGLKRQVDYLKTVATEDADDLNRLCVTFMDLREFAVALPIAKKLYNKKSFDPAVIHRLALCAYYTGEWAYALSCYDKLIKIDGEDSIARFYRGICKAAIMGAPKAMSLMLNYQVPAEEVIARIKKLNEYIHIPREKLMEMWKEGGDVRMTAKWGLTLPDQSVKRAILSFIASFRDETAEEILRDFALRKEESTDLKRDTFAMLKAINAREPYLSYIDGELVESRVSLMPVMPKGLPKAYSEVMENCVDYMRGIRDDRCISTAVKLWGKYVNGLSSYPPISNGQKMALAAALEYEACRKCGVEVTKLELCSKYGISMVRFNNAMGKLNKGESKE
;
A
#
# COMPACT_ATOMS: atom_id res chain seq x y z
N CYS A 1 -14.28 17.63 -19.43
CA CYS A 1 -14.93 16.68 -20.36
C CYS A 1 -16.36 17.13 -20.53
N VAL A 2 -16.71 17.55 -21.72
CA VAL A 2 -18.11 17.77 -22.10
C VAL A 2 -18.77 16.38 -22.09
N HIS A 3 -19.81 16.23 -21.30
CA HIS A 3 -20.58 14.98 -21.26
C HIS A 3 -21.37 14.88 -22.56
N ASP A 4 -20.82 14.20 -23.57
CA ASP A 4 -21.48 13.94 -24.84
C ASP A 4 -22.40 12.70 -24.65
N TYR A 5 -23.52 12.94 -23.96
CA TYR A 5 -24.48 11.88 -23.66
C TYR A 5 -25.13 11.29 -24.91
N ASP A 6 -25.24 12.08 -25.99
CA ASP A 6 -25.85 11.63 -27.25
C ASP A 6 -24.96 10.55 -27.90
N LYS A 7 -23.67 10.81 -28.06
CA LYS A 7 -22.72 9.81 -28.57
C LYS A 7 -22.62 8.57 -27.68
N ALA A 8 -22.62 8.77 -26.35
CA ALA A 8 -22.59 7.64 -25.42
C ALA A 8 -23.85 6.77 -25.55
N THR A 9 -25.01 7.39 -25.72
CA THR A 9 -26.28 6.70 -25.94
C THR A 9 -26.27 5.94 -27.27
N ASP A 10 -25.75 6.53 -28.36
CA ASP A 10 -25.61 5.87 -29.64
C ASP A 10 -24.70 4.64 -29.58
N GLN A 11 -23.57 4.72 -28.90
CA GLN A 11 -22.65 3.59 -28.69
C GLN A 11 -23.32 2.44 -27.92
N VAL A 12 -24.03 2.77 -26.83
CA VAL A 12 -24.79 1.77 -26.07
C VAL A 12 -25.93 1.20 -26.92
N GLY A 13 -26.59 2.02 -27.73
CA GLY A 13 -27.60 1.58 -28.68
C GLY A 13 -27.07 0.56 -29.69
N ALA A 14 -25.81 0.69 -30.13
CA ALA A 14 -25.19 -0.30 -31.02
C ALA A 14 -24.99 -1.64 -30.29
N VAL A 15 -24.52 -1.63 -29.04
CA VAL A 15 -24.39 -2.85 -28.23
C VAL A 15 -25.73 -3.53 -28.01
N LEU A 16 -26.79 -2.77 -27.72
CA LEU A 16 -28.13 -3.32 -27.51
C LEU A 16 -28.81 -3.85 -28.77
N LYS A 17 -28.35 -3.45 -29.97
CA LYS A 17 -28.78 -4.07 -31.24
C LYS A 17 -28.18 -5.48 -31.40
N GLU A 18 -26.95 -5.69 -30.96
CA GLU A 18 -26.28 -6.99 -31.03
C GLU A 18 -26.69 -7.91 -29.86
N ASP A 19 -26.77 -7.36 -28.65
CA ASP A 19 -27.19 -8.06 -27.43
C ASP A 19 -28.28 -7.27 -26.69
N PRO A 20 -29.57 -7.49 -27.03
CA PRO A 20 -30.70 -6.78 -26.42
C PRO A 20 -30.89 -7.04 -24.92
N LYS A 21 -30.21 -8.02 -24.36
CA LYS A 21 -30.30 -8.37 -22.93
C LYS A 21 -29.07 -7.95 -22.14
N ASN A 22 -28.16 -7.22 -22.73
CA ASN A 22 -26.93 -6.78 -22.08
C ASN A 22 -27.22 -5.87 -20.89
N ILE A 23 -27.09 -6.42 -19.67
CA ILE A 23 -27.44 -5.71 -18.43
C ILE A 23 -26.55 -4.48 -18.24
N GLN A 24 -25.25 -4.57 -18.56
CA GLN A 24 -24.35 -3.44 -18.45
C GLN A 24 -24.76 -2.29 -19.38
N ALA A 25 -25.10 -2.60 -20.62
CA ALA A 25 -25.55 -1.61 -21.59
C ALA A 25 -26.81 -0.90 -21.11
N HIS A 26 -27.79 -1.65 -20.60
CA HIS A 26 -29.02 -1.09 -20.03
C HIS A 26 -28.75 -0.22 -18.80
N CYS A 27 -27.84 -0.64 -17.90
CA CYS A 27 -27.42 0.15 -16.74
C CYS A 27 -26.76 1.47 -17.16
N ASN A 28 -25.83 1.43 -18.11
CA ASN A 28 -25.18 2.63 -18.64
C ASN A 28 -26.19 3.58 -19.30
N LEU A 29 -27.13 3.02 -20.09
CA LEU A 29 -28.19 3.80 -20.75
C LEU A 29 -29.03 4.56 -19.74
N ALA A 30 -29.42 3.94 -18.61
CA ALA A 30 -30.17 4.60 -17.55
C ALA A 30 -29.39 5.80 -16.95
N ILE A 31 -28.09 5.63 -16.71
CA ILE A 31 -27.24 6.71 -16.19
C ILE A 31 -27.10 7.85 -17.21
N PHE A 32 -26.94 7.53 -18.49
CA PHE A 32 -26.82 8.55 -19.55
C PHE A 32 -28.14 9.31 -19.74
N MET A 33 -29.31 8.64 -19.75
CA MET A 33 -30.63 9.28 -19.82
C MET A 33 -30.83 10.24 -18.65
N ARG A 34 -30.42 9.86 -17.42
CA ARG A 34 -30.44 10.79 -16.28
C ARG A 34 -29.54 12.01 -16.51
N GLY A 35 -28.33 11.80 -17.02
CA GLY A 35 -27.40 12.89 -17.35
C GLY A 35 -27.93 13.82 -18.43
N ALA A 36 -28.59 13.28 -19.46
CA ALA A 36 -29.25 14.02 -20.53
C ALA A 36 -30.57 14.66 -20.11
N LYS A 37 -31.09 14.37 -18.91
CA LYS A 37 -32.39 14.82 -18.40
C LYS A 37 -33.57 14.29 -19.25
N ASP A 38 -33.44 13.10 -19.86
CA ASP A 38 -34.52 12.38 -20.52
C ASP A 38 -35.33 11.56 -19.51
N ASP A 39 -36.24 12.22 -18.81
CA ASP A 39 -37.04 11.58 -17.75
C ASP A 39 -37.93 10.45 -18.27
N VAL A 40 -38.41 10.55 -19.53
CA VAL A 40 -39.29 9.56 -20.14
C VAL A 40 -38.51 8.30 -20.51
N GLY A 41 -37.36 8.47 -21.14
CA GLY A 41 -36.44 7.37 -21.45
C GLY A 41 -35.90 6.70 -20.17
N LEU A 42 -35.48 7.50 -19.19
CA LEU A 42 -35.02 7.01 -17.89
C LEU A 42 -36.09 6.14 -17.22
N LYS A 43 -37.34 6.60 -17.15
CA LYS A 43 -38.42 5.83 -16.52
C LYS A 43 -38.62 4.47 -17.20
N ARG A 44 -38.67 4.45 -18.54
CA ARG A 44 -38.77 3.19 -19.31
C ARG A 44 -37.61 2.25 -19.04
N GLN A 45 -36.39 2.80 -18.96
CA GLN A 45 -35.19 2.00 -18.71
C GLN A 45 -35.17 1.45 -17.29
N VAL A 46 -35.54 2.25 -16.29
CA VAL A 46 -35.68 1.81 -14.89
C VAL A 46 -36.74 0.71 -14.77
N ASP A 47 -37.89 0.87 -15.40
CA ASP A 47 -38.93 -0.15 -15.37
C ASP A 47 -38.49 -1.47 -16.02
N TYR A 48 -37.71 -1.42 -17.11
CA TYR A 48 -37.09 -2.62 -17.70
C TYR A 48 -36.10 -3.26 -16.72
N LEU A 49 -35.14 -2.48 -16.14
CA LEU A 49 -34.12 -3.00 -15.21
C LEU A 49 -34.77 -3.66 -13.99
N LYS A 50 -35.92 -3.20 -13.51
CA LYS A 50 -36.70 -3.83 -12.42
C LYS A 50 -37.19 -5.24 -12.76
N THR A 51 -37.35 -5.56 -14.06
CA THR A 51 -37.80 -6.90 -14.51
C THR A 51 -36.62 -7.87 -14.67
N VAL A 52 -35.39 -7.39 -14.67
CA VAL A 52 -34.19 -8.23 -14.88
C VAL A 52 -33.96 -9.14 -13.68
N ALA A 53 -34.00 -10.44 -13.96
CA ALA A 53 -33.64 -11.47 -12.96
C ALA A 53 -32.28 -12.07 -13.31
N THR A 54 -31.33 -11.98 -12.39
CA THR A 54 -30.00 -12.57 -12.51
C THR A 54 -29.56 -13.15 -11.18
N GLU A 55 -28.72 -14.17 -11.25
CA GLU A 55 -27.99 -14.72 -10.12
C GLU A 55 -26.47 -14.53 -10.27
N ASP A 56 -26.01 -13.92 -11.37
CA ASP A 56 -24.60 -13.56 -11.54
C ASP A 56 -24.20 -12.44 -10.59
N ALA A 57 -23.05 -12.57 -9.94
CA ALA A 57 -22.61 -11.63 -8.91
C ALA A 57 -22.21 -10.27 -9.49
N ASP A 58 -21.66 -10.24 -10.71
CA ASP A 58 -21.23 -9.00 -11.35
C ASP A 58 -22.42 -8.24 -11.90
N ASP A 59 -23.42 -8.93 -12.45
CA ASP A 59 -24.68 -8.32 -12.87
C ASP A 59 -25.49 -7.79 -11.68
N LEU A 60 -25.59 -8.55 -10.58
CA LEU A 60 -26.20 -8.06 -9.34
C LEU A 60 -25.51 -6.81 -8.82
N ASN A 61 -24.16 -6.78 -8.89
CA ASN A 61 -23.39 -5.62 -8.49
C ASN A 61 -23.68 -4.40 -9.37
N ARG A 62 -23.75 -4.58 -10.69
CA ARG A 62 -24.08 -3.51 -11.67
C ARG A 62 -25.47 -2.95 -11.44
N LEU A 63 -26.48 -3.82 -11.31
CA LEU A 63 -27.85 -3.41 -11.01
C LEU A 63 -27.94 -2.65 -9.69
N CYS A 64 -27.30 -3.18 -8.63
CA CYS A 64 -27.29 -2.54 -7.31
C CYS A 64 -26.70 -1.12 -7.40
N VAL A 65 -25.52 -0.96 -7.99
CA VAL A 65 -24.86 0.35 -8.13
C VAL A 65 -25.72 1.30 -8.97
N THR A 66 -26.27 0.84 -10.08
CA THR A 66 -27.13 1.66 -10.94
C THR A 66 -28.36 2.17 -10.19
N PHE A 67 -29.08 1.30 -9.48
CA PHE A 67 -30.24 1.74 -8.70
C PHE A 67 -29.86 2.68 -7.53
N MET A 68 -28.70 2.46 -6.90
CA MET A 68 -28.18 3.38 -5.88
C MET A 68 -27.84 4.76 -6.47
N ASP A 69 -27.19 4.81 -7.63
CA ASP A 69 -26.92 6.05 -8.37
C ASP A 69 -28.23 6.78 -8.68
N LEU A 70 -29.23 6.07 -9.17
CA LEU A 70 -30.56 6.62 -9.46
C LEU A 70 -31.39 6.98 -8.21
N ARG A 71 -30.84 6.76 -7.01
CA ARG A 71 -31.52 6.96 -5.71
C ARG A 71 -32.72 6.03 -5.47
N GLU A 72 -32.84 4.96 -6.22
CA GLU A 72 -33.84 3.89 -6.10
C GLU A 72 -33.44 2.87 -5.02
N PHE A 73 -33.16 3.33 -3.80
CA PHE A 73 -32.61 2.48 -2.73
C PHE A 73 -33.54 1.33 -2.32
N ALA A 74 -34.85 1.53 -2.41
CA ALA A 74 -35.83 0.48 -2.12
C ALA A 74 -35.75 -0.69 -3.11
N VAL A 75 -35.42 -0.41 -4.38
CA VAL A 75 -35.19 -1.42 -5.42
C VAL A 75 -33.80 -2.04 -5.26
N ALA A 76 -32.80 -1.24 -4.90
CA ALA A 76 -31.43 -1.71 -4.72
C ALA A 76 -31.28 -2.65 -3.51
N LEU A 77 -32.04 -2.47 -2.43
CA LEU A 77 -31.90 -3.22 -1.18
C LEU A 77 -32.02 -4.75 -1.35
N PRO A 78 -33.07 -5.30 -1.99
CA PRO A 78 -33.16 -6.76 -2.20
C PRO A 78 -32.01 -7.29 -3.09
N ILE A 79 -31.55 -6.51 -4.06
CA ILE A 79 -30.41 -6.87 -4.92
C ILE A 79 -29.12 -6.89 -4.09
N ALA A 80 -28.90 -5.88 -3.24
CA ALA A 80 -27.75 -5.83 -2.32
C ALA A 80 -27.76 -7.00 -1.32
N LYS A 81 -28.94 -7.43 -0.83
CA LYS A 81 -29.06 -8.62 0.02
C LYS A 81 -28.65 -9.90 -0.72
N LYS A 82 -29.06 -10.08 -1.99
CA LYS A 82 -28.62 -11.21 -2.82
C LYS A 82 -27.11 -11.18 -3.07
N LEU A 83 -26.57 -10.04 -3.43
CA LEU A 83 -25.12 -9.86 -3.66
C LEU A 83 -24.31 -10.14 -2.40
N TYR A 84 -24.75 -9.68 -1.25
CA TYR A 84 -24.14 -9.97 0.04
C TYR A 84 -24.07 -11.46 0.35
N ASN A 85 -25.11 -12.24 0.05
CA ASN A 85 -25.08 -13.68 0.23
C ASN A 85 -23.99 -14.37 -0.60
N LYS A 86 -23.57 -13.77 -1.72
CA LYS A 86 -22.50 -14.30 -2.59
C LYS A 86 -21.10 -13.79 -2.18
N LYS A 87 -21.00 -12.58 -1.66
CA LYS A 87 -19.73 -11.88 -1.32
C LYS A 87 -19.81 -11.29 0.10
N SER A 88 -20.08 -12.12 1.10
CA SER A 88 -20.41 -11.70 2.49
C SER A 88 -19.26 -11.08 3.28
N PHE A 89 -18.03 -11.11 2.76
CA PHE A 89 -16.85 -10.53 3.41
C PHE A 89 -16.25 -9.34 2.63
N ASP A 90 -16.85 -8.98 1.49
CA ASP A 90 -16.41 -7.83 0.69
C ASP A 90 -16.89 -6.52 1.36
N PRO A 91 -15.98 -5.63 1.83
CA PRO A 91 -16.37 -4.39 2.49
C PRO A 91 -17.21 -3.47 1.61
N ALA A 92 -16.96 -3.43 0.30
CA ALA A 92 -17.73 -2.61 -0.62
C ALA A 92 -19.17 -3.12 -0.79
N VAL A 93 -19.35 -4.45 -0.77
CA VAL A 93 -20.70 -5.07 -0.85
C VAL A 93 -21.46 -4.83 0.45
N ILE A 94 -20.81 -5.01 1.60
CA ILE A 94 -21.42 -4.74 2.93
C ILE A 94 -21.82 -3.28 3.04
N HIS A 95 -20.98 -2.37 2.56
CA HIS A 95 -21.26 -0.94 2.56
C HIS A 95 -22.46 -0.58 1.70
N ARG A 96 -22.57 -1.12 0.46
CA ARG A 96 -23.74 -0.89 -0.40
C ARG A 96 -25.03 -1.39 0.24
N LEU A 97 -24.99 -2.58 0.85
CA LEU A 97 -26.12 -3.12 1.61
C LEU A 97 -26.52 -2.19 2.76
N ALA A 98 -25.53 -1.74 3.54
CA ALA A 98 -25.75 -0.82 4.65
C ALA A 98 -26.33 0.53 4.19
N LEU A 99 -25.84 1.09 3.08
CA LEU A 99 -26.38 2.34 2.53
C LEU A 99 -27.81 2.17 2.04
N CYS A 100 -28.13 1.07 1.33
CA CYS A 100 -29.49 0.79 0.92
C CYS A 100 -30.42 0.70 2.13
N ALA A 101 -30.03 -0.02 3.17
CA ALA A 101 -30.77 -0.12 4.44
C ALA A 101 -30.92 1.25 5.13
N TYR A 102 -29.85 2.07 5.17
CA TYR A 102 -29.88 3.40 5.76
C TYR A 102 -30.89 4.31 5.06
N TYR A 103 -30.87 4.33 3.71
CA TYR A 103 -31.77 5.21 2.94
C TYR A 103 -33.21 4.72 2.90
N THR A 104 -33.47 3.43 3.14
CA THR A 104 -34.83 2.88 3.31
C THR A 104 -35.35 2.96 4.73
N GLY A 105 -34.55 3.46 5.71
CA GLY A 105 -34.98 3.61 7.11
C GLY A 105 -34.68 2.39 7.98
N GLU A 106 -34.03 1.33 7.45
CA GLU A 106 -33.62 0.14 8.20
C GLU A 106 -32.30 0.43 8.97
N TRP A 107 -32.24 1.49 9.79
CA TRP A 107 -31.00 2.00 10.38
C TRP A 107 -30.32 1.02 11.33
N ALA A 108 -31.09 0.23 12.09
CA ALA A 108 -30.54 -0.81 12.96
C ALA A 108 -29.84 -1.91 12.14
N TYR A 109 -30.38 -2.25 10.98
CA TYR A 109 -29.74 -3.22 10.08
C TYR A 109 -28.49 -2.63 9.42
N ALA A 110 -28.53 -1.38 8.98
CA ALA A 110 -27.34 -0.67 8.48
C ALA A 110 -26.23 -0.62 9.54
N LEU A 111 -26.57 -0.33 10.80
CA LEU A 111 -25.64 -0.35 11.92
C LEU A 111 -25.00 -1.73 12.08
N SER A 112 -25.77 -2.82 12.03
CA SER A 112 -25.24 -4.18 12.15
C SER A 112 -24.25 -4.56 11.05
N CYS A 113 -24.44 -4.02 9.84
CA CYS A 113 -23.50 -4.21 8.73
C CYS A 113 -22.14 -3.58 9.03
N TYR A 114 -22.10 -2.35 9.57
CA TYR A 114 -20.85 -1.69 9.96
C TYR A 114 -20.23 -2.32 11.21
N ASP A 115 -21.03 -2.80 12.16
CA ASP A 115 -20.52 -3.58 13.30
C ASP A 115 -19.83 -4.88 12.83
N LYS A 116 -20.31 -5.51 11.75
CA LYS A 116 -19.66 -6.67 11.15
C LYS A 116 -18.29 -6.29 10.55
N LEU A 117 -18.18 -5.18 9.83
CA LEU A 117 -16.90 -4.71 9.30
C LEU A 117 -15.90 -4.43 10.41
N ILE A 118 -16.32 -3.78 11.49
CA ILE A 118 -15.47 -3.49 12.66
C ILE A 118 -15.05 -4.77 13.40
N LYS A 119 -15.85 -5.84 13.34
CA LYS A 119 -15.44 -7.15 13.88
C LYS A 119 -14.39 -7.84 13.02
N ILE A 120 -14.38 -7.58 11.70
CA ILE A 120 -13.38 -8.11 10.76
C ILE A 120 -12.08 -7.33 10.91
N ASP A 121 -12.15 -5.99 10.89
CA ASP A 121 -11.03 -5.09 11.15
C ASP A 121 -11.42 -4.08 12.23
N GLY A 122 -10.90 -4.27 13.44
CA GLY A 122 -11.15 -3.37 14.58
C GLY A 122 -10.67 -1.94 14.36
N GLU A 123 -9.78 -1.70 13.40
CA GLU A 123 -9.24 -0.39 13.05
C GLU A 123 -9.85 0.22 11.78
N ASP A 124 -10.90 -0.39 11.23
CA ASP A 124 -11.61 0.15 10.07
C ASP A 124 -12.29 1.49 10.39
N SER A 125 -11.60 2.55 10.06
CA SER A 125 -12.05 3.92 10.34
C SER A 125 -13.19 4.39 9.43
N ILE A 126 -13.37 3.76 8.25
CA ILE A 126 -14.51 4.03 7.35
C ILE A 126 -15.78 3.42 7.96
N ALA A 127 -15.73 2.15 8.36
CA ALA A 127 -16.85 1.50 9.04
C ALA A 127 -17.24 2.23 10.34
N ARG A 128 -16.26 2.69 11.14
CA ARG A 128 -16.52 3.48 12.37
C ARG A 128 -17.22 4.80 12.07
N PHE A 129 -16.84 5.51 11.01
CA PHE A 129 -17.48 6.74 10.58
C PHE A 129 -18.96 6.50 10.25
N TYR A 130 -19.27 5.54 9.37
CA TYR A 130 -20.66 5.24 8.98
C TYR A 130 -21.48 4.63 10.12
N ARG A 131 -20.86 3.86 11.00
CA ARG A 131 -21.48 3.40 12.25
C ARG A 131 -21.97 4.58 13.10
N GLY A 132 -21.17 5.63 13.20
CA GLY A 132 -21.54 6.88 13.88
C GLY A 132 -22.78 7.53 13.25
N ILE A 133 -22.82 7.59 11.92
CA ILE A 133 -23.98 8.13 11.16
C ILE A 133 -25.25 7.30 11.42
N CYS A 134 -25.15 5.97 11.40
CA CYS A 134 -26.30 5.09 11.67
C CYS A 134 -26.82 5.28 13.13
N LYS A 135 -25.92 5.37 14.11
CA LYS A 135 -26.28 5.65 15.51
C LYS A 135 -26.99 7.00 15.66
N ALA A 136 -26.46 8.05 15.01
CA ALA A 136 -27.09 9.37 15.04
C ALA A 136 -28.50 9.34 14.44
N ALA A 137 -28.71 8.62 13.32
CA ALA A 137 -30.03 8.46 12.71
C ALA A 137 -31.00 7.72 13.65
N ILE A 138 -30.57 6.66 14.33
CA ILE A 138 -31.38 5.93 15.33
C ILE A 138 -31.77 6.87 16.49
N MET A 139 -30.89 7.80 16.86
CA MET A 139 -31.15 8.79 17.93
C MET A 139 -31.96 9.99 17.44
N GLY A 140 -32.47 9.99 16.21
CA GLY A 140 -33.34 11.04 15.67
C GLY A 140 -32.60 12.18 14.97
N ALA A 141 -31.30 12.05 14.68
CA ALA A 141 -30.60 13.04 13.88
C ALA A 141 -31.14 13.07 12.45
N PRO A 142 -31.09 14.24 11.75
CA PRO A 142 -31.49 14.35 10.35
C PRO A 142 -30.74 13.34 9.48
N LYS A 143 -31.45 12.74 8.51
CA LYS A 143 -30.87 11.78 7.57
C LYS A 143 -29.82 12.46 6.70
N ALA A 144 -28.60 11.91 6.68
CA ALA A 144 -27.54 12.39 5.81
C ALA A 144 -27.94 12.20 4.32
N MET A 145 -27.89 13.28 3.54
CA MET A 145 -28.38 13.28 2.15
C MET A 145 -27.36 12.82 1.12
N SER A 146 -26.05 12.92 1.41
CA SER A 146 -24.99 12.73 0.43
C SER A 146 -23.87 11.83 0.98
N LEU A 147 -24.20 10.56 1.27
CA LEU A 147 -23.20 9.56 1.63
C LEU A 147 -22.55 8.99 0.36
N MET A 148 -21.28 8.61 0.47
CA MET A 148 -20.54 8.03 -0.66
C MET A 148 -21.06 6.63 -1.00
N LEU A 149 -21.24 6.36 -2.28
CA LEU A 149 -21.67 5.02 -2.75
C LEU A 149 -20.55 4.00 -2.77
N ASN A 150 -19.32 4.47 -2.96
CA ASN A 150 -18.10 3.66 -2.77
C ASN A 150 -17.71 3.60 -1.30
N TYR A 151 -16.93 2.59 -0.91
CA TYR A 151 -16.47 2.42 0.46
C TYR A 151 -15.36 3.42 0.80
N GLN A 152 -15.77 4.69 0.97
CA GLN A 152 -14.92 5.83 1.31
C GLN A 152 -15.74 6.85 2.10
N VAL A 153 -15.08 7.69 2.86
CA VAL A 153 -15.71 8.79 3.59
C VAL A 153 -15.94 10.00 2.68
N PRO A 154 -16.92 10.89 2.99
CA PRO A 154 -17.18 12.11 2.22
C PRO A 154 -15.97 13.05 2.13
N ALA A 155 -15.97 13.93 1.14
CA ALA A 155 -14.84 14.82 0.86
C ALA A 155 -14.43 15.71 2.06
N GLU A 156 -15.39 16.21 2.81
CA GLU A 156 -15.15 17.02 4.01
C GLU A 156 -14.40 16.22 5.08
N GLU A 157 -14.77 14.97 5.27
CA GLU A 157 -14.08 14.06 6.20
C GLU A 157 -12.69 13.68 5.68
N VAL A 158 -12.52 13.49 4.36
CA VAL A 158 -11.20 13.29 3.73
C VAL A 158 -10.27 14.45 4.06
N ILE A 159 -10.73 15.69 3.87
CA ILE A 159 -9.96 16.91 4.17
C ILE A 159 -9.59 16.95 5.66
N ALA A 160 -10.54 16.69 6.56
CA ALA A 160 -10.30 16.68 7.99
C ALA A 160 -9.24 15.64 8.40
N ARG A 161 -9.28 14.45 7.83
CA ARG A 161 -8.30 13.37 8.10
C ARG A 161 -6.92 13.68 7.53
N ILE A 162 -6.82 14.26 6.33
CA ILE A 162 -5.54 14.70 5.76
C ILE A 162 -4.92 15.80 6.65
N LYS A 163 -5.72 16.76 7.11
CA LYS A 163 -5.25 17.78 8.05
C LYS A 163 -4.69 17.13 9.32
N LYS A 164 -5.41 16.16 9.88
CA LYS A 164 -5.00 15.42 11.06
C LYS A 164 -3.70 14.63 10.85
N LEU A 165 -3.50 13.99 9.69
CA LEU A 165 -2.23 13.33 9.33
C LEU A 165 -1.07 14.33 9.33
N ASN A 166 -1.28 15.54 8.80
CA ASN A 166 -0.28 16.60 8.84
C ASN A 166 0.01 17.09 10.26
N GLU A 167 -0.98 17.13 11.14
CA GLU A 167 -0.78 17.49 12.55
C GLU A 167 0.11 16.47 13.28
N TYR A 168 -0.01 15.17 12.97
CA TYR A 168 0.83 14.13 13.58
C TYR A 168 2.32 14.31 13.32
N ILE A 169 2.72 14.91 12.19
CA ILE A 169 4.12 15.17 11.85
C ILE A 169 4.76 16.17 12.85
N HIS A 170 3.96 17.01 13.46
CA HIS A 170 4.41 18.05 14.41
C HIS A 170 4.35 17.60 15.87
N ILE A 171 3.83 16.41 16.17
CA ILE A 171 3.78 15.87 17.53
C ILE A 171 5.17 15.35 17.93
N PRO A 172 5.66 15.65 19.16
CA PRO A 172 6.89 15.08 19.68
C PRO A 172 6.89 13.54 19.59
N ARG A 173 8.05 12.98 19.20
CA ARG A 173 8.16 11.55 18.87
C ARG A 173 7.68 10.63 20.01
N GLU A 174 8.02 10.95 21.25
CA GLU A 174 7.64 10.16 22.43
C GLU A 174 6.13 10.05 22.56
N LYS A 175 5.45 11.18 22.49
CA LYS A 175 3.97 11.26 22.55
C LYS A 175 3.32 10.56 21.36
N LEU A 176 3.87 10.72 20.17
CA LEU A 176 3.37 10.05 18.97
C LEU A 176 3.51 8.52 19.08
N MET A 177 4.61 8.02 19.66
CA MET A 177 4.82 6.59 19.93
C MET A 177 3.81 6.04 20.94
N GLU A 178 3.45 6.80 21.98
CA GLU A 178 2.40 6.42 22.93
C GLU A 178 1.04 6.31 22.21
N MET A 179 0.65 7.36 21.47
CA MET A 179 -0.61 7.37 20.70
C MET A 179 -0.68 6.22 19.69
N TRP A 180 0.44 5.85 19.08
CA TRP A 180 0.52 4.71 18.17
C TRP A 180 0.32 3.37 18.89
N LYS A 181 0.97 3.18 20.05
CA LYS A 181 0.86 1.95 20.86
C LYS A 181 -0.52 1.74 21.47
N GLU A 182 -1.20 2.80 21.87
CA GLU A 182 -2.56 2.74 22.40
C GLU A 182 -3.59 2.24 21.36
N GLY A 183 -3.20 2.14 20.09
CA GLY A 183 -4.04 1.56 19.06
C GLY A 183 -5.25 2.39 18.71
N GLY A 184 -5.10 3.66 18.58
CA GLY A 184 -6.23 4.55 18.37
C GLY A 184 -6.19 5.21 17.00
N ASP A 185 -6.48 6.47 17.08
CA ASP A 185 -6.73 7.36 15.98
C ASP A 185 -5.56 7.52 15.00
N VAL A 186 -4.31 7.47 15.50
CA VAL A 186 -3.09 7.57 14.65
C VAL A 186 -3.01 6.40 13.68
N ARG A 187 -3.13 5.15 14.18
CA ARG A 187 -3.08 3.95 13.33
C ARG A 187 -4.25 3.90 12.37
N MET A 188 -5.48 4.13 12.86
CA MET A 188 -6.66 4.13 12.01
C MET A 188 -6.58 5.18 10.90
N THR A 189 -6.10 6.39 11.21
CA THR A 189 -5.95 7.46 10.21
C THR A 189 -4.86 7.14 9.20
N ALA A 190 -3.72 6.56 9.64
CA ALA A 190 -2.65 6.12 8.75
C ALA A 190 -3.11 4.97 7.83
N LYS A 191 -3.74 3.92 8.37
CA LYS A 191 -4.32 2.81 7.57
C LYS A 191 -5.34 3.33 6.55
N TRP A 192 -6.23 4.23 6.96
CA TRP A 192 -7.18 4.88 6.05
C TRP A 192 -6.46 5.65 4.94
N GLY A 193 -5.42 6.40 5.26
CA GLY A 193 -4.67 7.18 4.27
C GLY A 193 -4.04 6.32 3.16
N LEU A 194 -3.73 5.04 3.44
CA LEU A 194 -3.29 4.08 2.43
C LEU A 194 -4.40 3.64 1.46
N THR A 195 -5.64 4.09 1.65
CA THR A 195 -6.76 3.87 0.71
C THR A 195 -6.93 5.02 -0.29
N LEU A 196 -6.23 6.14 -0.09
CA LEU A 196 -6.27 7.28 -0.99
C LEU A 196 -5.63 6.93 -2.34
N PRO A 197 -6.06 7.53 -3.46
CA PRO A 197 -5.55 7.17 -4.79
C PRO A 197 -4.15 7.72 -5.07
N ASP A 198 -3.72 8.78 -4.40
CA ASP A 198 -2.45 9.46 -4.67
C ASP A 198 -1.24 8.65 -4.17
N GLN A 199 -0.35 8.29 -5.09
CA GLN A 199 0.82 7.47 -4.79
C GLN A 199 1.85 8.19 -3.91
N SER A 200 1.98 9.51 -4.04
CA SER A 200 2.92 10.30 -3.24
C SER A 200 2.46 10.37 -1.80
N VAL A 201 1.15 10.55 -1.58
CA VAL A 201 0.53 10.49 -0.25
C VAL A 201 0.71 9.11 0.37
N LYS A 202 0.44 8.02 -0.37
CA LYS A 202 0.67 6.66 0.12
C LYS A 202 2.13 6.43 0.52
N ARG A 203 3.08 6.88 -0.30
CA ARG A 203 4.52 6.75 0.01
C ARG A 203 4.90 7.49 1.30
N ALA A 204 4.39 8.70 1.49
CA ALA A 204 4.62 9.46 2.72
C ALA A 204 4.04 8.74 3.95
N ILE A 205 2.84 8.19 3.84
CA ILE A 205 2.18 7.44 4.92
C ILE A 205 2.91 6.12 5.21
N LEU A 206 3.36 5.38 4.20
CA LEU A 206 4.17 4.18 4.40
C LEU A 206 5.47 4.50 5.14
N SER A 207 6.15 5.60 4.79
CA SER A 207 7.34 6.08 5.50
C SER A 207 7.03 6.48 6.94
N PHE A 208 5.89 7.13 7.17
CA PHE A 208 5.41 7.47 8.51
C PHE A 208 5.18 6.21 9.35
N ILE A 209 4.47 5.20 8.82
CA ILE A 209 4.24 3.92 9.48
C ILE A 209 5.57 3.21 9.78
N ALA A 210 6.47 3.13 8.81
CA ALA A 210 7.79 2.51 8.98
C ALA A 210 8.64 3.18 10.09
N SER A 211 8.39 4.45 10.40
CA SER A 211 9.12 5.17 11.44
C SER A 211 8.90 4.61 12.85
N PHE A 212 7.79 3.92 13.09
CA PHE A 212 7.48 3.33 14.41
C PHE A 212 8.28 2.07 14.71
N ARG A 213 8.72 1.31 13.69
CA ARG A 213 9.64 0.15 13.80
C ARG A 213 9.15 -0.93 14.77
N ASP A 214 7.86 -1.16 14.86
CA ASP A 214 7.25 -2.18 15.69
C ASP A 214 6.51 -3.23 14.86
N GLU A 215 6.00 -4.26 15.52
CA GLU A 215 5.28 -5.37 14.90
C GLU A 215 4.03 -4.90 14.14
N THR A 216 3.29 -3.94 14.69
CA THR A 216 2.11 -3.36 14.04
C THR A 216 2.47 -2.63 12.73
N ALA A 217 3.57 -1.87 12.73
CA ALA A 217 4.06 -1.23 11.53
C ALA A 217 4.48 -2.27 10.46
N GLU A 218 5.16 -3.35 10.88
CA GLU A 218 5.52 -4.45 10.00
C GLU A 218 4.28 -5.12 9.38
N GLU A 219 3.26 -5.43 10.18
CA GLU A 219 2.00 -6.01 9.69
C GLU A 219 1.35 -5.14 8.63
N ILE A 220 1.19 -3.83 8.90
CA ILE A 220 0.56 -2.90 7.94
C ILE A 220 1.36 -2.81 6.64
N LEU A 221 2.69 -2.78 6.71
CA LEU A 221 3.55 -2.76 5.53
C LEU A 221 3.45 -4.06 4.73
N ARG A 222 3.39 -5.22 5.39
CA ARG A 222 3.21 -6.52 4.73
C ARG A 222 1.85 -6.62 4.06
N ASP A 223 0.79 -6.21 4.74
CA ASP A 223 -0.57 -6.18 4.18
C ASP A 223 -0.66 -5.26 2.96
N PHE A 224 -0.01 -4.10 3.02
CA PHE A 224 0.06 -3.19 1.87
C PHE A 224 0.77 -3.82 0.67
N ALA A 225 1.89 -4.50 0.89
CA ALA A 225 2.63 -5.19 -0.18
C ALA A 225 1.80 -6.28 -0.88
N LEU A 226 0.85 -6.91 -0.18
CA LEU A 226 -0.05 -7.95 -0.71
C LEU A 226 -1.26 -7.39 -1.48
N ARG A 227 -1.51 -6.08 -1.48
CA ARG A 227 -2.62 -5.50 -2.24
C ARG A 227 -2.36 -5.63 -3.73
N LYS A 228 -3.30 -6.23 -4.46
CA LYS A 228 -3.15 -6.49 -5.92
C LYS A 228 -3.16 -5.22 -6.75
N GLU A 229 -3.97 -4.25 -6.33
CA GLU A 229 -4.22 -2.98 -7.02
C GLU A 229 -3.08 -1.95 -6.88
N GLU A 230 -2.13 -2.17 -5.98
CA GLU A 230 -1.06 -1.20 -5.74
C GLU A 230 0.08 -1.34 -6.76
N SER A 231 0.71 -0.21 -7.09
CA SER A 231 1.79 -0.17 -8.08
C SER A 231 3.02 -0.93 -7.61
N THR A 232 3.74 -1.52 -8.57
CA THR A 232 5.00 -2.24 -8.32
C THR A 232 6.05 -1.35 -7.64
N ASP A 233 6.08 -0.04 -7.97
CA ASP A 233 7.03 0.90 -7.37
C ASP A 233 6.76 1.13 -5.88
N LEU A 234 5.48 1.31 -5.48
CA LEU A 234 5.12 1.42 -4.06
C LEU A 234 5.42 0.14 -3.29
N LYS A 235 5.25 -1.03 -3.91
CA LYS A 235 5.60 -2.32 -3.32
C LYS A 235 7.09 -2.47 -3.10
N ARG A 236 7.91 -2.02 -4.05
CA ARG A 236 9.39 -1.99 -3.90
C ARG A 236 9.82 -1.04 -2.78
N ASP A 237 9.23 0.16 -2.71
CA ASP A 237 9.46 1.09 -1.61
C ASP A 237 9.09 0.46 -0.25
N THR A 238 7.96 -0.25 -0.20
CA THR A 238 7.51 -0.96 1.00
C THR A 238 8.50 -2.05 1.43
N PHE A 239 9.08 -2.80 0.49
CA PHE A 239 10.14 -3.77 0.80
C PHE A 239 11.38 -3.11 1.37
N ALA A 240 11.79 -1.96 0.82
CA ALA A 240 12.91 -1.20 1.36
C ALA A 240 12.63 -0.72 2.80
N MET A 241 11.38 -0.31 3.08
CA MET A 241 10.94 0.08 4.42
C MET A 241 10.91 -1.11 5.39
N LEU A 242 10.37 -2.27 4.98
CA LEU A 242 10.40 -3.51 5.75
C LEU A 242 11.83 -3.90 6.11
N LYS A 243 12.76 -3.78 5.17
CA LYS A 243 14.18 -4.01 5.42
C LYS A 243 14.76 -3.01 6.42
N ALA A 244 14.41 -1.73 6.32
CA ALA A 244 14.90 -0.68 7.20
C ALA A 244 14.41 -0.81 8.65
N ILE A 245 13.28 -1.48 8.88
CA ILE A 245 12.76 -1.79 10.22
C ILE A 245 13.23 -3.16 10.73
N ASN A 246 14.11 -3.86 10.01
CA ASN A 246 14.63 -5.19 10.31
C ASN A 246 13.56 -6.30 10.28
N ALA A 247 12.50 -6.13 9.51
CA ALA A 247 11.49 -7.17 9.29
C ALA A 247 12.14 -8.43 8.67
N ARG A 248 11.65 -9.60 9.09
CA ARG A 248 12.19 -10.88 8.61
C ARG A 248 11.85 -11.12 7.14
N GLU A 249 12.85 -11.44 6.33
CA GLU A 249 12.67 -11.92 4.95
C GLU A 249 12.20 -13.39 4.92
N PRO A 250 11.52 -13.84 3.84
CA PRO A 250 11.20 -13.10 2.61
C PRO A 250 9.97 -12.18 2.75
N TYR A 251 9.83 -11.25 1.80
CA TYR A 251 8.65 -10.40 1.67
C TYR A 251 7.76 -10.90 0.54
N LEU A 252 6.46 -11.01 0.79
CA LEU A 252 5.47 -11.46 -0.19
C LEU A 252 4.75 -10.28 -0.82
N SER A 253 4.51 -10.36 -2.13
CA SER A 253 3.73 -9.35 -2.87
C SER A 253 3.12 -9.94 -4.12
N TYR A 254 2.02 -9.34 -4.59
CA TYR A 254 1.52 -9.57 -5.93
C TYR A 254 2.19 -8.59 -6.91
N ILE A 255 2.96 -9.11 -7.87
CA ILE A 255 3.59 -8.35 -8.96
C ILE A 255 3.09 -8.96 -10.27
N ASP A 256 2.53 -8.13 -11.15
CA ASP A 256 1.95 -8.54 -12.43
C ASP A 256 0.92 -9.68 -12.32
N GLY A 257 0.17 -9.70 -11.20
CA GLY A 257 -0.88 -10.69 -10.92
C GLY A 257 -0.39 -11.99 -10.28
N GLU A 258 0.92 -12.20 -10.17
CA GLU A 258 1.52 -13.38 -9.54
C GLU A 258 2.00 -13.08 -8.11
N LEU A 259 1.86 -14.06 -7.22
CA LEU A 259 2.42 -13.97 -5.88
C LEU A 259 3.92 -14.23 -5.93
N VAL A 260 4.71 -13.22 -5.61
CA VAL A 260 6.16 -13.24 -5.67
C VAL A 260 6.75 -13.16 -4.28
N GLU A 261 7.73 -14.01 -4.01
CA GLU A 261 8.58 -13.96 -2.83
C GLU A 261 9.82 -13.11 -3.15
N SER A 262 10.04 -12.04 -2.41
CA SER A 262 11.13 -11.10 -2.64
C SER A 262 12.07 -11.03 -1.44
N ARG A 263 13.37 -10.88 -1.76
CA ARG A 263 14.40 -10.52 -0.78
C ARG A 263 15.03 -9.21 -1.23
N VAL A 264 15.13 -8.26 -0.31
CA VAL A 264 15.75 -6.97 -0.62
C VAL A 264 17.27 -7.14 -0.59
N SER A 265 17.88 -7.09 -1.75
CA SER A 265 19.34 -6.98 -1.83
C SER A 265 19.75 -5.56 -1.43
N LEU A 266 20.59 -5.43 -0.41
CA LEU A 266 21.26 -4.17 -0.07
C LEU A 266 22.41 -3.85 -1.03
N MET A 267 22.62 -4.69 -2.04
CA MET A 267 23.64 -4.47 -3.05
C MET A 267 23.32 -3.20 -3.84
N PRO A 268 24.23 -2.24 -3.90
CA PRO A 268 24.05 -1.05 -4.74
C PRO A 268 23.98 -1.47 -6.19
N VAL A 269 23.35 -0.62 -7.01
CA VAL A 269 23.49 -0.74 -8.47
C VAL A 269 24.97 -0.59 -8.78
N MET A 270 25.63 -1.72 -9.00
CA MET A 270 27.04 -1.74 -9.34
C MET A 270 27.25 -1.15 -10.75
N PRO A 271 28.35 -0.43 -10.99
CA PRO A 271 28.66 0.09 -12.32
C PRO A 271 28.59 -1.02 -13.38
N LYS A 272 27.98 -0.71 -14.52
CA LYS A 272 27.98 -1.64 -15.66
C LYS A 272 29.42 -1.98 -16.04
N GLY A 273 29.72 -3.28 -16.13
CA GLY A 273 31.08 -3.74 -16.47
C GLY A 273 32.02 -3.94 -15.27
N LEU A 274 31.52 -3.88 -14.02
CA LEU A 274 32.31 -4.20 -12.85
C LEU A 274 32.79 -5.67 -12.92
N PRO A 275 34.11 -5.95 -12.80
CA PRO A 275 34.59 -7.32 -12.79
C PRO A 275 34.01 -8.12 -11.61
N LYS A 276 33.67 -9.40 -11.84
CA LYS A 276 33.11 -10.31 -10.83
C LYS A 276 33.86 -10.30 -9.51
N ALA A 277 35.19 -10.23 -9.55
CA ALA A 277 36.03 -10.18 -8.35
C ALA A 277 35.73 -8.99 -7.42
N TYR A 278 35.26 -7.86 -7.94
CA TYR A 278 34.86 -6.70 -7.16
C TYR A 278 33.46 -6.85 -6.57
N SER A 279 32.53 -7.51 -7.27
CA SER A 279 31.22 -7.86 -6.71
C SER A 279 31.37 -8.84 -5.56
N GLU A 280 32.24 -9.83 -5.69
CA GLU A 280 32.53 -10.83 -4.65
C GLU A 280 33.09 -10.22 -3.35
N VAL A 281 33.83 -9.09 -3.41
CA VAL A 281 34.27 -8.36 -2.20
C VAL A 281 33.09 -7.91 -1.39
N MET A 282 32.09 -7.32 -2.07
CA MET A 282 30.90 -6.82 -1.39
C MET A 282 30.02 -7.96 -0.88
N GLU A 283 29.84 -9.01 -1.68
CA GLU A 283 29.10 -10.22 -1.28
C GLU A 283 29.70 -10.81 -0.01
N ASN A 284 31.03 -11.04 0.02
CA ASN A 284 31.73 -11.53 1.19
C ASN A 284 31.54 -10.60 2.41
N CYS A 285 31.66 -9.28 2.22
CA CYS A 285 31.49 -8.32 3.31
C CYS A 285 30.08 -8.43 3.91
N VAL A 286 29.05 -8.40 3.08
CA VAL A 286 27.65 -8.48 3.52
C VAL A 286 27.36 -9.84 4.19
N ASP A 287 27.85 -10.93 3.65
CA ASP A 287 27.62 -12.27 4.21
C ASP A 287 28.26 -12.43 5.58
N TYR A 288 29.49 -11.92 5.77
CA TYR A 288 30.15 -11.96 7.06
C TYR A 288 29.56 -10.98 8.09
N MET A 289 28.94 -9.90 7.66
CA MET A 289 28.24 -8.94 8.54
C MET A 289 26.82 -9.41 8.93
N ARG A 290 26.17 -10.23 8.11
CA ARG A 290 24.80 -10.70 8.35
C ARG A 290 24.67 -11.43 9.69
N GLY A 291 23.63 -11.08 10.44
CA GLY A 291 23.33 -11.68 11.76
C GLY A 291 24.27 -11.24 12.89
N ILE A 292 25.31 -10.46 12.59
CA ILE A 292 26.27 -9.97 13.58
C ILE A 292 26.21 -8.43 13.70
N ARG A 293 26.01 -7.74 12.58
CA ARG A 293 25.94 -6.27 12.50
C ARG A 293 24.54 -5.83 12.10
N ASP A 294 24.17 -4.63 12.55
CA ASP A 294 22.91 -4.00 12.14
C ASP A 294 22.92 -3.58 10.66
N ASP A 295 21.72 -3.39 10.10
CA ASP A 295 21.56 -3.00 8.70
C ASP A 295 22.16 -1.61 8.38
N ARG A 296 22.33 -0.75 9.38
CA ARG A 296 23.00 0.56 9.25
C ARG A 296 24.48 0.37 8.93
N CYS A 297 25.15 -0.54 9.62
CA CYS A 297 26.55 -0.88 9.34
C CYS A 297 26.69 -1.51 7.95
N ILE A 298 25.82 -2.47 7.59
CA ILE A 298 25.85 -3.13 6.29
C ILE A 298 25.61 -2.11 5.16
N SER A 299 24.61 -1.25 5.29
CA SER A 299 24.32 -0.17 4.33
C SER A 299 25.48 0.81 4.19
N THR A 300 26.19 1.09 5.29
CA THR A 300 27.38 1.95 5.28
C THR A 300 28.54 1.29 4.54
N ALA A 301 28.79 -0.01 4.75
CA ALA A 301 29.81 -0.76 4.01
C ALA A 301 29.54 -0.74 2.50
N VAL A 302 28.28 -0.96 2.12
CA VAL A 302 27.81 -0.92 0.73
C VAL A 302 28.08 0.45 0.08
N LYS A 303 27.76 1.55 0.78
CA LYS A 303 28.02 2.91 0.29
C LYS A 303 29.51 3.21 0.15
N LEU A 304 30.33 2.78 1.11
CA LEU A 304 31.78 2.92 1.07
C LEU A 304 32.40 2.17 -0.11
N TRP A 305 31.93 0.94 -0.37
CA TRP A 305 32.38 0.18 -1.52
C TRP A 305 31.99 0.81 -2.84
N GLY A 306 30.75 1.27 -2.97
CA GLY A 306 30.28 2.00 -4.14
C GLY A 306 31.13 3.24 -4.43
N LYS A 307 31.43 4.05 -3.40
CA LYS A 307 32.31 5.22 -3.53
C LYS A 307 33.73 4.83 -3.97
N TYR A 308 34.31 3.80 -3.37
CA TYR A 308 35.64 3.30 -3.73
C TYR A 308 35.71 2.84 -5.19
N VAL A 309 34.78 1.99 -5.62
CA VAL A 309 34.75 1.41 -6.96
C VAL A 309 34.53 2.48 -8.04
N ASN A 310 33.63 3.46 -7.78
CA ASN A 310 33.35 4.58 -8.68
C ASN A 310 34.54 5.53 -8.83
N GLY A 311 35.40 5.60 -7.82
CA GLY A 311 36.65 6.40 -7.84
C GLY A 311 37.82 5.74 -8.58
N LEU A 312 37.68 4.46 -9.01
CA LEU A 312 38.72 3.75 -9.73
C LEU A 312 38.68 4.09 -11.22
N SER A 313 39.81 4.50 -11.77
CA SER A 313 39.99 4.70 -13.23
C SER A 313 40.14 3.40 -14.00
N SER A 314 40.53 2.30 -13.35
CA SER A 314 40.62 0.94 -13.89
C SER A 314 40.45 -0.08 -12.79
N TYR A 315 40.12 -1.32 -13.16
CA TYR A 315 39.89 -2.44 -12.22
C TYR A 315 41.05 -3.44 -12.26
N PRO A 316 42.13 -3.22 -11.46
CA PRO A 316 43.23 -4.16 -11.42
C PRO A 316 42.76 -5.52 -10.86
N PRO A 317 43.34 -6.64 -11.33
CA PRO A 317 42.96 -7.94 -10.83
C PRO A 317 43.24 -8.08 -9.33
N ILE A 318 42.31 -8.66 -8.59
CA ILE A 318 42.41 -8.90 -7.14
C ILE A 318 42.36 -10.41 -6.87
N SER A 319 43.29 -10.89 -6.04
CA SER A 319 43.32 -12.29 -5.61
C SER A 319 42.28 -12.59 -4.52
N ASN A 320 41.95 -13.87 -4.28
CA ASN A 320 41.00 -14.27 -3.24
C ASN A 320 41.39 -13.73 -1.85
N GLY A 321 42.67 -13.79 -1.49
CA GLY A 321 43.14 -13.22 -0.21
C GLY A 321 42.98 -11.68 -0.14
N GLN A 322 43.07 -10.99 -1.26
CA GLN A 322 42.83 -9.54 -1.32
C GLN A 322 41.31 -9.23 -1.25
N LYS A 323 40.43 -10.06 -1.80
CA LYS A 323 38.98 -9.91 -1.68
C LYS A 323 38.56 -9.95 -0.21
N MET A 324 39.02 -10.97 0.53
CA MET A 324 38.72 -11.12 1.96
C MET A 324 39.28 -9.97 2.78
N ALA A 325 40.48 -9.49 2.43
CA ALA A 325 41.09 -8.34 3.12
C ALA A 325 40.33 -7.02 2.89
N LEU A 326 39.86 -6.79 1.67
CA LEU A 326 39.02 -5.63 1.35
C LEU A 326 37.65 -5.71 2.02
N ALA A 327 37.03 -6.90 2.08
CA ALA A 327 35.77 -7.11 2.78
C ALA A 327 35.90 -6.84 4.29
N ALA A 328 36.96 -7.32 4.93
CA ALA A 328 37.23 -7.05 6.34
C ALA A 328 37.51 -5.56 6.62
N ALA A 329 38.26 -4.89 5.73
CA ALA A 329 38.52 -3.46 5.83
C ALA A 329 37.25 -2.61 5.67
N LEU A 330 36.34 -3.01 4.81
CA LEU A 330 35.02 -2.39 4.64
C LEU A 330 34.15 -2.53 5.89
N GLU A 331 34.08 -3.74 6.48
CA GLU A 331 33.35 -3.94 7.74
C GLU A 331 33.92 -3.05 8.84
N TYR A 332 35.26 -2.98 8.97
CA TYR A 332 35.91 -2.13 9.95
C TYR A 332 35.52 -0.65 9.81
N GLU A 333 35.65 -0.09 8.62
CA GLU A 333 35.33 1.32 8.36
C GLU A 333 33.83 1.59 8.54
N ALA A 334 32.96 0.66 8.13
CA ALA A 334 31.52 0.78 8.34
C ALA A 334 31.16 0.79 9.83
N CYS A 335 31.71 -0.14 10.62
CA CYS A 335 31.54 -0.18 12.08
C CYS A 335 32.03 1.11 12.74
N ARG A 336 33.23 1.59 12.37
CA ARG A 336 33.77 2.83 12.86
C ARG A 336 32.88 4.05 12.60
N LYS A 337 32.34 4.17 11.38
CA LYS A 337 31.41 5.25 11.01
C LYS A 337 30.04 5.13 11.70
N CYS A 338 29.64 3.94 12.09
CA CYS A 338 28.39 3.68 12.82
C CYS A 338 28.53 3.76 14.34
N GLY A 339 29.78 3.97 14.88
CA GLY A 339 30.03 4.00 16.31
C GLY A 339 30.02 2.61 16.97
N VAL A 340 30.21 1.55 16.19
CA VAL A 340 30.29 0.17 16.66
C VAL A 340 31.76 -0.17 16.91
N GLU A 341 32.08 -0.54 18.16
CA GLU A 341 33.43 -0.95 18.51
C GLU A 341 33.76 -2.33 17.92
N VAL A 342 34.84 -2.42 17.18
CA VAL A 342 35.37 -3.64 16.61
C VAL A 342 36.90 -3.52 16.49
N THR A 343 37.61 -4.59 16.81
CA THR A 343 39.09 -4.58 16.73
C THR A 343 39.56 -5.14 15.40
N LYS A 344 40.68 -4.64 14.91
CA LYS A 344 41.33 -5.16 13.71
C LYS A 344 41.69 -6.63 13.83
N LEU A 345 42.06 -7.09 15.03
CA LEU A 345 42.45 -8.46 15.32
C LEU A 345 41.23 -9.40 15.19
N GLU A 346 40.08 -8.99 15.73
CA GLU A 346 38.82 -9.70 15.63
C GLU A 346 38.43 -9.95 14.14
N LEU A 347 38.53 -8.89 13.33
CA LEU A 347 38.20 -9.01 11.90
C LEU A 347 39.23 -9.84 11.13
N CYS A 348 40.51 -9.72 11.45
CA CYS A 348 41.52 -10.59 10.86
C CYS A 348 41.22 -12.08 11.12
N SER A 349 40.85 -12.41 12.36
CA SER A 349 40.45 -13.77 12.73
C SER A 349 39.17 -14.20 11.99
N LYS A 350 38.13 -13.35 11.99
CA LYS A 350 36.83 -13.60 11.36
C LYS A 350 36.97 -13.88 9.86
N TYR A 351 37.77 -13.11 9.13
CA TYR A 351 37.97 -13.22 7.69
C TYR A 351 39.13 -14.12 7.29
N GLY A 352 39.83 -14.73 8.22
CA GLY A 352 40.99 -15.63 7.97
C GLY A 352 42.15 -14.93 7.25
N ILE A 353 42.46 -13.68 7.62
CA ILE A 353 43.49 -12.86 6.96
C ILE A 353 44.57 -12.40 7.96
N SER A 354 45.77 -12.10 7.47
CA SER A 354 46.82 -11.53 8.29
C SER A 354 46.65 -10.01 8.48
N MET A 355 47.13 -9.47 9.57
CA MET A 355 47.14 -8.04 9.87
C MET A 355 47.79 -7.20 8.76
N VAL A 356 48.86 -7.73 8.15
CA VAL A 356 49.55 -7.07 7.02
C VAL A 356 48.59 -6.89 5.82
N ARG A 357 47.84 -7.94 5.46
CA ARG A 357 46.85 -7.87 4.37
C ARG A 357 45.69 -6.90 4.70
N PHE A 358 45.24 -6.93 5.95
CA PHE A 358 44.22 -6.00 6.43
C PHE A 358 44.70 -4.54 6.30
N ASN A 359 45.87 -4.19 6.82
CA ASN A 359 46.39 -2.82 6.75
C ASN A 359 46.63 -2.36 5.30
N ASN A 360 47.08 -3.25 4.42
CA ASN A 360 47.23 -2.96 2.98
C ASN A 360 45.85 -2.67 2.32
N ALA A 361 44.82 -3.39 2.71
CA ALA A 361 43.46 -3.15 2.24
C ALA A 361 42.89 -1.82 2.73
N MET A 362 43.11 -1.50 4.01
CA MET A 362 42.74 -0.19 4.61
C MET A 362 43.43 0.96 3.87
N GLY A 363 44.73 0.82 3.57
CA GLY A 363 45.46 1.83 2.81
C GLY A 363 44.93 2.05 1.38
N LYS A 364 44.35 1.03 0.75
CA LYS A 364 43.71 1.14 -0.56
C LYS A 364 42.37 1.90 -0.46
N LEU A 365 41.52 1.54 0.52
CA LEU A 365 40.23 2.20 0.73
C LEU A 365 40.40 3.70 1.06
N ASN A 366 41.35 4.05 1.92
CA ASN A 366 41.58 5.44 2.34
C ASN A 366 42.16 6.32 1.21
N LYS A 367 42.93 5.75 0.28
CA LYS A 367 43.42 6.48 -0.90
C LYS A 367 42.31 6.84 -1.88
N GLY A 368 41.20 6.12 -1.86
CA GLY A 368 39.98 6.45 -2.61
C GLY A 368 39.20 7.63 -2.02
N GLU A 369 39.35 7.92 -0.71
CA GLU A 369 38.69 9.05 -0.05
C GLU A 369 39.44 10.38 -0.22
N SER A 370 40.73 10.37 -0.54
CA SER A 370 41.59 11.57 -0.58
C SER A 370 41.63 12.29 -1.94
N LYS A 371 40.73 11.97 -2.87
CA LYS A 371 40.63 12.60 -4.19
C LYS A 371 39.39 13.50 -4.38
N GLU A 372 38.84 14.03 -3.28
CA GLU A 372 37.90 15.14 -3.27
C GLU A 372 38.54 16.45 -2.93
#